data_7faed1ef3787c4d269e316326e5ca47f
#
_entry.id   7faed1ef3787c4d269e316326e5ca47f
#
_cell.length_a   1.000
_cell.length_b   1.000
_cell.length_c   1.000
_cell.angle_alpha   90.00
_cell.angle_beta   90.00
_cell.angle_gamma   90.00
#
_symmetry.space_group_name_H-M   'P 1'
#
loop_
_entity.id
_entity.type
_entity.pdbx_description
1 polymer ?
#
loop_
_entity_poly.entity_id
_entity_poly.type
_entity_poly.pdbx_seq_one_letter_code
_entity_poly.pdbx_strand_id
1 'polypeptide(L)'
;MLNRKNSIHILQNNIVQEHAGIKFQELPFMTKINLRGNPNDKKFLSSTSKVLNTTLPIRTNTYIKINSLKIIWLGPDEWLIIDEKGDDKKDLFSKLENSIGSQDASVTDVSENRTVIRIMGTKLFTLLAKFLTLNLDNSLNSSSSVAQTLFIRVPVLLMRHHEHNREPKIDIFTNRSHANYVYKILVDGTQNLDF
;
A
#
# COMPACT_ATOMS: atom_id res chain seq x y z
N MET A 1 3.25 -20.84 18.16
CA MET A 1 3.01 -19.70 17.25
C MET A 1 3.43 -20.11 15.85
N LEU A 2 2.56 -19.98 14.85
CA LEU A 2 2.94 -20.21 13.46
C LEU A 2 3.92 -19.11 13.02
N ASN A 3 5.10 -19.49 12.55
CA ASN A 3 6.05 -18.55 11.99
C ASN A 3 5.49 -17.96 10.70
N ARG A 4 5.26 -16.65 10.67
CA ARG A 4 4.88 -15.93 9.46
C ARG A 4 6.05 -15.95 8.47
N LYS A 5 5.78 -16.42 7.24
CA LYS A 5 6.76 -16.43 6.16
C LYS A 5 6.45 -15.33 5.15
N ASN A 6 7.49 -14.75 4.58
CA ASN A 6 7.36 -13.84 3.45
C ASN A 6 6.65 -14.53 2.29
N SER A 7 5.87 -13.75 1.52
CA SER A 7 5.11 -14.26 0.37
C SER A 7 6.01 -14.54 -0.83
N ILE A 8 7.15 -13.85 -0.91
CA ILE A 8 8.12 -13.98 -1.99
C ILE A 8 9.29 -14.81 -1.47
N HIS A 9 9.35 -16.07 -1.90
CA HIS A 9 10.36 -17.02 -1.41
C HIS A 9 11.80 -16.62 -1.74
N ILE A 10 12.03 -15.77 -2.72
CA ILE A 10 13.36 -15.34 -3.18
C ILE A 10 13.86 -14.15 -2.36
N LEU A 11 12.96 -13.29 -1.87
CA LEU A 11 13.29 -12.14 -1.02
C LEU A 11 13.29 -12.54 0.47
N GLN A 12 14.14 -13.48 0.84
CA GLN A 12 14.27 -13.87 2.24
C GLN A 12 14.82 -12.71 3.07
N ASN A 13 14.23 -12.46 4.23
CA ASN A 13 14.74 -11.56 5.28
C ASN A 13 14.84 -10.07 4.92
N ASN A 14 13.86 -9.50 4.20
CA ASN A 14 13.85 -8.06 3.83
C ASN A 14 15.09 -7.62 3.03
N ILE A 15 15.75 -8.53 2.33
CA ILE A 15 16.90 -8.22 1.50
C ILE A 15 16.44 -7.40 0.29
N VAL A 16 17.11 -6.29 0.08
CA VAL A 16 16.94 -5.50 -1.15
C VAL A 16 17.71 -6.22 -2.27
N GLN A 17 17.01 -6.57 -3.33
CA GLN A 17 17.63 -7.06 -4.57
C GLN A 17 17.65 -5.96 -5.62
N GLU A 18 18.73 -5.88 -6.37
CA GLU A 18 18.90 -4.87 -7.41
C GLU A 18 19.06 -5.52 -8.78
N HIS A 19 18.29 -5.05 -9.76
CA HIS A 19 18.36 -5.47 -11.16
C HIS A 19 18.27 -4.23 -12.06
N ALA A 20 19.25 -4.03 -12.92
CA ALA A 20 19.32 -2.90 -13.87
C ALA A 20 19.10 -1.51 -13.19
N GLY A 21 19.69 -1.30 -12.00
CA GLY A 21 19.54 -0.06 -11.24
C GLY A 21 18.17 0.13 -10.56
N ILE A 22 17.35 -0.92 -10.54
CA ILE A 22 16.06 -0.92 -9.82
C ILE A 22 16.17 -1.85 -8.61
N LYS A 23 15.82 -1.32 -7.45
CA LYS A 23 15.84 -2.03 -6.16
C LYS A 23 14.45 -2.56 -5.84
N PHE A 24 14.38 -3.82 -5.44
CA PHE A 24 13.17 -4.54 -5.04
C PHE A 24 13.29 -4.99 -3.60
N GLN A 25 12.24 -4.77 -2.83
CA GLN A 25 12.16 -5.18 -1.43
C GLN A 25 10.74 -5.62 -1.10
N GLU A 26 10.58 -6.83 -0.56
CA GLU A 26 9.33 -7.16 0.14
C GLU A 26 9.35 -6.51 1.51
N LEU A 27 8.34 -5.70 1.80
CA LEU A 27 8.25 -5.05 3.11
C LEU A 27 7.81 -6.06 4.19
N PRO A 28 8.23 -5.85 5.45
CA PRO A 28 7.82 -6.70 6.56
C PRO A 28 6.29 -6.67 6.72
N PHE A 29 5.80 -7.61 7.52
CA PHE A 29 4.39 -7.59 7.91
C PHE A 29 4.05 -6.30 8.64
N MET A 30 3.02 -5.63 8.12
CA MET A 30 2.46 -4.41 8.68
C MET A 30 1.00 -4.66 9.03
N THR A 31 0.49 -3.98 10.04
CA THR A 31 -0.94 -3.95 10.29
C THR A 31 -1.65 -3.24 9.15
N LYS A 32 -2.67 -3.89 8.59
CA LYS A 32 -3.53 -3.32 7.55
C LYS A 32 -4.98 -3.50 7.96
N ILE A 33 -5.70 -2.41 8.04
CA ILE A 33 -7.10 -2.37 8.43
C ILE A 33 -7.91 -1.79 7.28
N ASN A 34 -8.93 -2.51 6.85
CA ASN A 34 -9.95 -1.97 5.98
C ASN A 34 -11.01 -1.29 6.83
N LEU A 35 -11.20 0.00 6.62
CA LEU A 35 -12.21 0.81 7.29
C LEU A 35 -13.27 1.19 6.26
N ARG A 36 -14.54 0.98 6.59
CA ARG A 36 -15.68 1.44 5.79
C ARG A 36 -16.65 2.24 6.64
N GLY A 37 -17.24 3.26 6.03
CA GLY A 37 -18.25 4.09 6.69
C GLY A 37 -18.62 5.32 5.85
N ASN A 38 -19.68 6.00 6.24
CA ASN A 38 -20.17 7.17 5.52
C ASN A 38 -19.31 8.41 5.80
N PRO A 39 -18.62 9.00 4.81
CA PRO A 39 -17.81 10.20 4.99
C PRO A 39 -18.61 11.46 5.33
N ASN A 40 -19.93 11.42 5.21
CA ASN A 40 -20.81 12.54 5.60
C ASN A 40 -21.33 12.40 7.05
N ASP A 41 -21.10 11.25 7.69
CA ASP A 41 -21.47 11.06 9.10
C ASP A 41 -20.42 11.70 10.02
N LYS A 42 -20.80 12.78 10.67
CA LYS A 42 -19.95 13.55 11.60
C LYS A 42 -19.50 12.69 12.79
N LYS A 43 -20.33 11.76 13.25
CA LYS A 43 -20.01 10.87 14.36
C LYS A 43 -18.92 9.88 13.97
N PHE A 44 -19.07 9.25 12.80
CA PHE A 44 -18.05 8.36 12.23
C PHE A 44 -16.71 9.08 12.04
N LEU A 45 -16.72 10.28 11.39
CA LEU A 45 -15.51 11.07 11.19
C LEU A 45 -14.84 11.47 12.51
N SER A 46 -15.63 11.89 13.51
CA SER A 46 -15.10 12.26 14.82
C SER A 46 -14.50 11.05 15.55
N SER A 47 -15.17 9.91 15.52
CA SER A 47 -14.70 8.67 16.16
C SER A 47 -13.38 8.19 15.55
N THR A 48 -13.31 8.15 14.24
CA THR A 48 -12.10 7.72 13.51
C THR A 48 -10.93 8.71 13.71
N SER A 49 -11.20 10.02 13.63
CA SER A 49 -10.17 11.06 13.79
C SER A 49 -9.53 11.04 15.18
N LYS A 50 -10.28 10.73 16.25
CA LYS A 50 -9.74 10.60 17.60
C LYS A 50 -8.72 9.48 17.72
N VAL A 51 -8.94 8.36 17.04
CA VAL A 51 -8.04 7.21 17.08
C VAL A 51 -6.82 7.42 16.17
N LEU A 52 -7.05 7.98 14.98
CA LEU A 52 -6.01 8.13 13.98
C LEU A 52 -5.18 9.41 14.15
N ASN A 53 -5.59 10.35 15.02
CA ASN A 53 -5.02 11.69 15.17
C ASN A 53 -4.98 12.48 13.85
N THR A 54 -5.89 12.20 12.93
CA THR A 54 -6.03 12.89 11.65
C THR A 54 -7.40 12.61 11.04
N THR A 55 -7.77 13.41 10.04
CA THR A 55 -8.98 13.17 9.25
C THR A 55 -8.73 12.15 8.16
N LEU A 56 -9.78 11.43 7.74
CA LEU A 56 -9.71 10.54 6.59
C LEU A 56 -9.53 11.34 5.29
N PRO A 57 -8.70 10.88 4.33
CA PRO A 57 -8.62 11.52 3.02
C PRO A 57 -9.95 11.34 2.27
N ILE A 58 -10.50 12.43 1.76
CA ILE A 58 -11.73 12.45 0.96
C ILE A 58 -11.44 12.67 -0.54
N ARG A 59 -10.23 13.16 -0.86
CA ARG A 59 -9.82 13.32 -2.25
C ARG A 59 -9.50 11.95 -2.85
N THR A 60 -10.05 11.68 -4.01
CA THR A 60 -9.84 10.42 -4.73
C THR A 60 -8.37 10.16 -5.04
N ASN A 61 -7.97 8.90 -4.96
CA ASN A 61 -6.63 8.45 -5.32
C ASN A 61 -5.50 9.13 -4.54
N THR A 62 -5.75 9.43 -3.26
CA THR A 62 -4.74 10.04 -2.37
C THR A 62 -4.55 9.23 -1.10
N TYR A 63 -3.46 9.49 -0.40
CA TYR A 63 -3.25 9.02 0.96
C TYR A 63 -2.70 10.13 1.86
N ILE A 64 -2.86 9.93 3.16
CA ILE A 64 -2.27 10.78 4.21
C ILE A 64 -1.26 9.92 4.97
N LYS A 65 -0.10 10.50 5.27
CA LYS A 65 0.89 9.91 6.16
C LYS A 65 0.98 10.74 7.43
N ILE A 66 0.81 10.09 8.59
CA ILE A 66 1.01 10.69 9.91
C ILE A 66 1.76 9.70 10.81
N ASN A 67 2.93 10.08 11.26
CA ASN A 67 3.83 9.19 12.04
C ASN A 67 4.07 7.85 11.29
N SER A 68 3.69 6.72 11.92
CA SER A 68 3.75 5.38 11.32
C SER A 68 2.52 5.00 10.51
N LEU A 69 1.45 5.81 10.57
CA LEU A 69 0.20 5.50 9.90
C LEU A 69 0.18 6.05 8.48
N LYS A 70 -0.37 5.27 7.56
CA LYS A 70 -0.78 5.68 6.22
C LYS A 70 -2.25 5.35 6.05
N ILE A 71 -3.02 6.33 5.62
CA ILE A 71 -4.45 6.20 5.39
C ILE A 71 -4.68 6.42 3.91
N ILE A 72 -5.03 5.37 3.21
CA ILE A 72 -5.17 5.35 1.75
C ILE A 72 -6.65 5.36 1.41
N TRP A 73 -7.07 6.28 0.55
CA TRP A 73 -8.41 6.29 -0.02
C TRP A 73 -8.54 5.13 -1.03
N LEU A 74 -9.49 4.24 -0.81
CA LEU A 74 -9.81 3.15 -1.74
C LEU A 74 -11.12 3.39 -2.50
N GLY A 75 -12.04 4.12 -1.88
CA GLY A 75 -13.35 4.39 -2.42
C GLY A 75 -14.06 5.51 -1.65
N PRO A 76 -15.24 5.96 -2.10
CA PRO A 76 -15.98 7.02 -1.44
C PRO A 76 -16.28 6.75 0.04
N ASP A 77 -16.42 5.49 0.41
CA ASP A 77 -16.77 4.99 1.74
C ASP A 77 -15.75 3.97 2.28
N GLU A 78 -14.53 3.93 1.69
CA GLU A 78 -13.55 2.87 2.00
C GLU A 78 -12.12 3.39 2.08
N TRP A 79 -11.41 2.99 3.13
CA TRP A 79 -10.00 3.35 3.37
C TRP A 79 -9.18 2.13 3.81
N LEU A 80 -7.93 2.09 3.36
CA LEU A 80 -6.93 1.17 3.88
C LEU A 80 -6.01 1.92 4.83
N ILE A 81 -6.01 1.52 6.10
CA ILE A 81 -5.14 2.06 7.13
C ILE A 81 -3.98 1.09 7.31
N ILE A 82 -2.76 1.61 7.24
CA ILE A 82 -1.53 0.83 7.39
C ILE A 82 -0.75 1.40 8.58
N ASP A 83 -0.33 0.54 9.50
CA ASP A 83 0.65 0.89 10.52
C ASP A 83 1.99 0.19 10.21
N GLU A 84 3.00 1.01 9.90
CA GLU A 84 4.34 0.53 9.54
C GLU A 84 5.12 0.00 10.75
N LYS A 85 4.78 0.39 11.98
CA LYS A 85 5.45 -0.09 13.20
C LYS A 85 5.10 -1.53 13.55
N GLY A 86 3.90 -1.97 13.21
CA GLY A 86 3.52 -3.38 13.19
C GLY A 86 3.47 -4.14 14.53
N ASP A 87 3.99 -3.59 15.60
CA ASP A 87 4.23 -4.33 16.84
C ASP A 87 2.97 -4.52 17.69
N ASP A 88 1.95 -3.70 17.50
CA ASP A 88 0.72 -3.74 18.33
C ASP A 88 -0.55 -3.79 17.47
N LYS A 89 -0.63 -4.83 16.62
CA LYS A 89 -1.72 -5.04 15.65
C LYS A 89 -3.11 -5.01 16.29
N LYS A 90 -3.23 -5.57 17.49
CA LYS A 90 -4.50 -5.64 18.21
C LYS A 90 -4.95 -4.29 18.73
N ASP A 91 -4.03 -3.41 19.07
CA ASP A 91 -4.35 -2.14 19.69
C ASP A 91 -5.07 -1.20 18.72
N LEU A 92 -4.52 -0.98 17.52
CA LEU A 92 -5.14 -0.09 16.54
C LEU A 92 -6.51 -0.61 16.06
N PHE A 93 -6.60 -1.91 15.76
CA PHE A 93 -7.88 -2.54 15.38
C PHE A 93 -8.92 -2.37 16.48
N SER A 94 -8.61 -2.78 17.70
CA SER A 94 -9.52 -2.70 18.84
C SER A 94 -9.92 -1.27 19.17
N LYS A 95 -9.00 -0.31 19.08
CA LYS A 95 -9.31 1.12 19.28
C LYS A 95 -10.30 1.64 18.24
N LEU A 96 -10.11 1.29 16.97
CA LEU A 96 -11.03 1.68 15.90
C LEU A 96 -12.40 1.02 16.10
N GLU A 97 -12.44 -0.29 16.32
CA GLU A 97 -13.66 -1.06 16.53
C GLU A 97 -14.47 -0.49 17.73
N ASN A 98 -13.82 -0.28 18.86
CA ASN A 98 -14.45 0.30 20.03
C ASN A 98 -14.94 1.75 19.82
N SER A 99 -14.18 2.55 19.09
CA SER A 99 -14.53 3.95 18.82
C SER A 99 -15.73 4.07 17.87
N ILE A 100 -15.85 3.16 16.92
CA ILE A 100 -16.98 3.09 15.98
C ILE A 100 -18.21 2.52 16.68
N GLY A 101 -18.05 1.47 17.49
CA GLY A 101 -19.14 0.84 18.25
C GLY A 101 -20.28 0.37 17.33
N SER A 102 -21.51 0.83 17.61
CA SER A 102 -22.73 0.46 16.88
C SER A 102 -23.05 1.37 15.68
N GLN A 103 -22.07 2.16 15.20
CA GLN A 103 -22.29 3.00 14.02
C GLN A 103 -22.39 2.11 12.75
N ASP A 104 -23.05 2.63 11.71
CA ASP A 104 -23.10 1.97 10.39
C ASP A 104 -21.74 2.10 9.67
N ALA A 105 -20.78 1.31 10.16
CA ALA A 105 -19.41 1.30 9.70
C ALA A 105 -18.77 -0.04 10.02
N SER A 106 -17.68 -0.38 9.35
CA SER A 106 -16.96 -1.62 9.61
C SER A 106 -15.46 -1.43 9.69
N VAL A 107 -14.83 -2.20 10.56
CA VAL A 107 -13.38 -2.33 10.73
C VAL A 107 -13.02 -3.79 10.50
N THR A 108 -12.12 -4.06 9.57
CA THR A 108 -11.70 -5.43 9.23
C THR A 108 -10.19 -5.53 9.21
N ASP A 109 -9.62 -6.46 9.95
CA ASP A 109 -8.18 -6.76 9.86
C ASP A 109 -7.89 -7.51 8.55
N VAL A 110 -7.15 -6.85 7.65
CA VAL A 110 -6.71 -7.39 6.36
C VAL A 110 -5.19 -7.51 6.26
N SER A 111 -4.51 -7.57 7.40
CA SER A 111 -3.04 -7.59 7.49
C SER A 111 -2.41 -8.74 6.71
N GLU A 112 -3.07 -9.91 6.70
CA GLU A 112 -2.59 -11.11 6.02
C GLU A 112 -3.01 -11.21 4.54
N ASN A 113 -3.90 -10.35 4.07
CA ASN A 113 -4.43 -10.44 2.70
C ASN A 113 -3.38 -10.03 1.66
N ARG A 114 -2.70 -8.91 1.89
CA ARG A 114 -1.78 -8.32 0.92
C ARG A 114 -0.35 -8.27 1.45
N THR A 115 0.61 -8.54 0.57
CA THR A 115 2.01 -8.16 0.77
C THR A 115 2.32 -6.88 0.02
N VAL A 116 3.46 -6.28 0.32
CA VAL A 116 3.92 -5.03 -0.28
C VAL A 116 5.29 -5.22 -0.88
N ILE A 117 5.41 -4.98 -2.17
CA ILE A 117 6.67 -4.95 -2.90
C ILE A 117 7.05 -3.49 -3.09
N ARG A 118 8.13 -3.04 -2.47
CA ARG A 118 8.72 -1.72 -2.69
C ARG A 118 9.67 -1.76 -3.85
N ILE A 119 9.53 -0.81 -4.76
CA ILE A 119 10.39 -0.65 -5.91
C ILE A 119 10.97 0.76 -5.89
N MET A 120 12.28 0.88 -6.14
CA MET A 120 13.01 2.15 -6.15
C MET A 120 13.98 2.18 -7.32
N GLY A 121 14.15 3.32 -7.95
CA GLY A 121 15.13 3.52 -9.02
C GLY A 121 14.67 4.51 -10.09
N THR A 122 15.59 5.09 -10.82
CA THR A 122 15.31 6.11 -11.85
C THR A 122 14.49 5.57 -13.03
N LYS A 123 14.68 4.28 -13.38
CA LYS A 123 13.96 3.60 -14.47
C LYS A 123 12.64 2.95 -14.05
N LEU A 124 12.18 3.22 -12.82
CA LEU A 124 10.98 2.62 -12.24
C LEU A 124 9.73 2.78 -13.11
N PHE A 125 9.48 3.99 -13.63
CA PHE A 125 8.30 4.25 -14.45
C PHE A 125 8.38 3.55 -15.81
N THR A 126 9.57 3.46 -16.42
CA THR A 126 9.81 2.70 -17.64
C THR A 126 9.53 1.21 -17.44
N LEU A 127 9.96 0.65 -16.30
CA LEU A 127 9.64 -0.72 -15.93
C LEU A 127 8.14 -0.94 -15.80
N LEU A 128 7.47 -0.11 -15.04
CA LEU A 128 6.03 -0.25 -14.78
C LEU A 128 5.18 -0.07 -16.03
N ALA A 129 5.59 0.81 -16.96
CA ALA A 129 4.89 1.02 -18.22
C ALA A 129 4.82 -0.23 -19.13
N LYS A 130 5.72 -1.22 -18.93
CA LYS A 130 5.65 -2.50 -19.64
C LYS A 130 4.45 -3.36 -19.25
N PHE A 131 3.91 -3.17 -18.03
CA PHE A 131 2.93 -4.08 -17.42
C PHE A 131 1.61 -3.43 -17.06
N LEU A 132 1.56 -2.09 -17.02
CA LEU A 132 0.40 -1.31 -16.62
C LEU A 132 -0.16 -0.56 -17.84
N THR A 133 -1.48 -0.58 -17.97
CA THR A 133 -2.17 0.24 -18.99
C THR A 133 -2.48 1.65 -18.48
N LEU A 134 -2.08 1.95 -17.25
CA LEU A 134 -2.30 3.22 -16.58
C LEU A 134 -1.33 4.29 -17.11
N ASN A 135 -1.83 5.49 -17.37
CA ASN A 135 -0.95 6.63 -17.59
C ASN A 135 -0.30 7.04 -16.25
N LEU A 136 0.93 6.61 -16.05
CA LEU A 136 1.65 6.78 -14.78
C LEU A 136 1.91 8.25 -14.44
N ASP A 137 2.21 9.07 -15.45
CA ASP A 137 2.50 10.50 -15.25
C ASP A 137 1.28 11.25 -14.73
N ASN A 138 0.08 10.91 -15.22
CA ASN A 138 -1.15 11.52 -14.76
C ASN A 138 -1.66 10.93 -13.45
N SER A 139 -1.58 9.61 -13.30
CA SER A 139 -2.20 8.89 -12.16
C SER A 139 -1.34 8.91 -10.91
N LEU A 140 -0.02 8.99 -11.07
CA LEU A 140 0.94 9.02 -9.96
C LEU A 140 1.79 10.31 -10.00
N ASN A 141 1.16 11.44 -10.33
CA ASN A 141 1.85 12.71 -10.53
C ASN A 141 2.25 13.45 -9.25
N SER A 142 1.62 13.12 -8.14
CA SER A 142 1.85 13.80 -6.87
C SER A 142 2.33 12.85 -5.77
N SER A 143 2.84 13.45 -4.71
CA SER A 143 3.45 12.80 -3.55
C SER A 143 2.53 11.93 -2.72
N SER A 144 1.26 12.17 -2.81
CA SER A 144 0.25 11.42 -2.08
C SER A 144 -0.63 10.62 -3.03
N SER A 145 -0.14 10.34 -4.25
CA SER A 145 -0.92 9.62 -5.25
C SER A 145 -0.96 8.12 -4.98
N VAL A 146 -2.13 7.57 -5.14
CA VAL A 146 -2.37 6.13 -5.22
C VAL A 146 -3.13 5.80 -6.49
N ALA A 147 -3.00 4.57 -6.97
CA ALA A 147 -3.78 4.09 -8.10
C ALA A 147 -4.14 2.62 -7.92
N GLN A 148 -5.42 2.31 -8.07
CA GLN A 148 -5.89 0.92 -8.17
C GLN A 148 -5.95 0.55 -9.65
N THR A 149 -5.25 -0.53 -10.03
CA THR A 149 -5.13 -0.95 -11.43
C THR A 149 -4.85 -2.43 -11.56
N LEU A 150 -4.69 -2.89 -12.80
CA LEU A 150 -4.24 -4.25 -13.09
C LEU A 150 -2.77 -4.23 -13.51
N PHE A 151 -1.96 -5.02 -12.81
CA PHE A 151 -0.62 -5.40 -13.26
C PHE A 151 -0.78 -6.63 -14.15
N ILE A 152 -0.75 -6.43 -15.48
CA ILE A 152 -1.20 -7.41 -16.48
C ILE A 152 -2.66 -7.80 -16.21
N ARG A 153 -2.90 -8.81 -15.38
CA ARG A 153 -4.25 -9.31 -14.99
C ARG A 153 -4.44 -9.40 -13.48
N VAL A 154 -3.45 -8.98 -12.70
CA VAL A 154 -3.48 -9.06 -11.23
C VAL A 154 -3.88 -7.70 -10.65
N PRO A 155 -4.94 -7.63 -9.84
CA PRO A 155 -5.29 -6.40 -9.16
C PRO A 155 -4.18 -5.95 -8.21
N VAL A 156 -3.76 -4.71 -8.34
CA VAL A 156 -2.75 -4.08 -7.48
C VAL A 156 -3.19 -2.68 -7.06
N LEU A 157 -2.70 -2.26 -5.89
CA LEU A 157 -2.74 -0.87 -5.45
C LEU A 157 -1.32 -0.32 -5.48
N LEU A 158 -1.12 0.74 -6.21
CA LEU A 158 0.15 1.46 -6.29
C LEU A 158 0.11 2.66 -5.36
N MET A 159 1.16 2.88 -4.59
CA MET A 159 1.32 4.04 -3.74
C MET A 159 2.67 4.70 -3.99
N ARG A 160 2.65 5.92 -4.52
CA ARG A 160 3.85 6.69 -4.78
C ARG A 160 4.33 7.38 -3.51
N HIS A 161 5.62 7.24 -3.21
CA HIS A 161 6.29 8.00 -2.17
C HIS A 161 6.89 9.28 -2.73
N HIS A 162 6.85 10.33 -1.93
CA HIS A 162 7.62 11.54 -2.18
C HIS A 162 8.70 11.71 -1.11
N GLU A 163 9.88 11.75 -1.62
CA GLU A 163 10.98 12.32 -0.88
C GLU A 163 11.66 13.29 -1.84
N HIS A 164 11.74 14.58 -1.48
CA HIS A 164 12.44 15.58 -2.28
C HIS A 164 13.86 15.12 -2.58
N ASN A 165 14.29 15.19 -3.84
CA ASN A 165 15.63 14.84 -4.32
C ASN A 165 16.06 13.37 -4.15
N ARG A 166 15.12 12.44 -4.03
CA ARG A 166 15.41 10.99 -4.03
C ARG A 166 14.86 10.29 -5.26
N GLU A 167 15.44 9.12 -5.52
CA GLU A 167 14.96 8.23 -6.59
C GLU A 167 13.47 7.94 -6.44
N PRO A 168 12.73 7.83 -7.56
CA PRO A 168 11.33 7.42 -7.53
C PRO A 168 11.13 6.14 -6.73
N LYS A 169 10.08 6.11 -5.91
CA LYS A 169 9.74 5.00 -5.04
C LYS A 169 8.24 4.73 -5.09
N ILE A 170 7.88 3.48 -5.34
CA ILE A 170 6.49 3.01 -5.35
C ILE A 170 6.38 1.75 -4.50
N ASP A 171 5.33 1.68 -3.69
CA ASP A 171 4.89 0.46 -3.02
C ASP A 171 3.75 -0.16 -3.84
N ILE A 172 3.91 -1.42 -4.23
CA ILE A 172 2.90 -2.24 -4.90
C ILE A 172 2.28 -3.18 -3.87
N PHE A 173 1.00 -2.97 -3.59
CA PHE A 173 0.21 -3.87 -2.76
C PHE A 173 -0.44 -4.91 -3.67
N THR A 174 -0.16 -6.16 -3.42
CA THR A 174 -0.73 -7.30 -4.16
C THR A 174 -1.18 -8.38 -3.20
N ASN A 175 -2.14 -9.19 -3.61
CA ASN A 175 -2.53 -10.37 -2.83
C ASN A 175 -1.32 -11.29 -2.66
N ARG A 176 -1.18 -11.86 -1.48
CA ARG A 176 -0.05 -12.76 -1.16
C ARG A 176 0.09 -13.92 -2.14
N SER A 177 -1.03 -14.46 -2.62
CA SER A 177 -1.04 -15.54 -3.62
C SER A 177 -0.43 -15.14 -4.96
N HIS A 178 -0.44 -13.86 -5.31
CA HIS A 178 0.11 -13.33 -6.56
C HIS A 178 1.51 -12.70 -6.40
N ALA A 179 1.99 -12.53 -5.17
CA ALA A 179 3.23 -11.80 -4.89
C ALA A 179 4.44 -12.33 -5.66
N ASN A 180 4.61 -13.65 -5.66
CA ASN A 180 5.73 -14.30 -6.35
C ASN A 180 5.66 -14.13 -7.87
N TYR A 181 4.45 -14.19 -8.43
CA TYR A 181 4.21 -13.94 -9.85
C TYR A 181 4.55 -12.49 -10.22
N VAL A 182 4.01 -11.52 -9.47
CA VAL A 182 4.26 -10.09 -9.71
C VAL A 182 5.74 -9.78 -9.60
N TYR A 183 6.42 -10.30 -8.58
CA TYR A 183 7.85 -10.10 -8.39
C TYR A 183 8.68 -10.65 -9.55
N LYS A 184 8.43 -11.90 -9.97
CA LYS A 184 9.18 -12.52 -11.08
C LYS A 184 9.01 -11.76 -12.39
N ILE A 185 7.80 -11.32 -12.69
CA ILE A 185 7.52 -10.51 -13.89
C ILE A 185 8.23 -9.15 -13.82
N LEU A 186 8.25 -8.51 -12.64
CA LEU A 186 8.97 -7.26 -12.45
C LEU A 186 10.48 -7.43 -12.70
N VAL A 187 11.07 -8.51 -12.16
CA VAL A 187 12.50 -8.82 -12.36
C VAL A 187 12.78 -9.13 -13.83
N ASP A 188 11.96 -9.95 -14.46
CA ASP A 188 12.08 -10.25 -15.89
C ASP A 188 12.00 -8.99 -16.75
N GLY A 189 11.08 -8.09 -16.39
CA GLY A 189 10.91 -6.80 -17.06
C GLY A 189 12.11 -5.86 -16.95
N THR A 190 13.05 -6.11 -16.02
CA THR A 190 14.30 -5.32 -15.96
C THR A 190 15.28 -5.65 -17.08
N GLN A 191 15.09 -6.79 -17.74
CA GLN A 191 15.84 -7.12 -18.95
C GLN A 191 15.54 -6.08 -20.03
N ASN A 192 16.58 -5.61 -20.71
CA ASN A 192 16.49 -4.62 -21.79
C ASN A 192 15.84 -3.28 -21.35
N LEU A 193 16.15 -2.79 -20.16
CA LEU A 193 15.82 -1.43 -19.72
C LEU A 193 16.87 -0.38 -20.13
N ASP A 194 17.99 -0.83 -20.71
CA ASP A 194 19.13 0.03 -21.02
C ASP A 194 19.12 0.56 -22.47
N PHE A 195 17.96 0.53 -23.13
CA PHE A 195 17.74 1.12 -24.46
C PHE A 195 17.11 2.50 -24.35
#